data_f556a571a7a5ed4c274398499b1a5658
#
_entry.id   f556a571a7a5ed4c274398499b1a5658
#
_cell.length_a   1.000
_cell.length_b   1.000
_cell.length_c   1.000
_cell.angle_alpha   90.00
_cell.angle_beta   90.00
_cell.angle_gamma   90.00
#
_symmetry.space_group_name_H-M   'P 1'
#
loop_
_entity.id
_entity.type
_entity.pdbx_description
1 polymer ?
#
loop_
_entity_poly.entity_id
_entity_poly.type
_entity_poly.pdbx_seq_one_letter_code
_entity_poly.pdbx_strand_id
1 'polypeptide(L)'
;MLEDLKTAVAGARWRAQRVVNTELLALYWQLGEAILGRQQAEGWGTRVIERLSADLQAAFPQMRGLSRSNLFYMRSMAAAWPREAIVQQAVGRLPWGHVTVLLDKLSEPGERAFYAAAAVEYGWSRNVLLHQIMNRLHTRAGAAPSNFAAALPAADSELAQQLTRDPYVLDFLDLTAPAAERDLEAALVARLQAFLLELGHGFAFIGRQYHFSVDGDDFYVDLLFFNWAQSRFVVVELKVGGFRPDYLGQLGFYVAWVDGNLRDRDRHAPTIGILLCAGRNDNVVRYSLAGASAPLAVADYTYDTLPERERELLPTAAQLQTVVVTASTAASTASTASTAGPADRPEPDVLPGVQR
;
A
#
# COMPACT_ATOMS: atom_id res chain seq x y z
N MET A 1 -6.80 30.40 23.22
CA MET A 1 -7.71 31.19 22.34
C MET A 1 -7.34 31.11 20.86
N LEU A 2 -6.14 31.58 20.39
CA LEU A 2 -5.82 31.51 18.94
C LEU A 2 -5.76 30.08 18.42
N GLU A 3 -5.10 29.15 19.13
CA GLU A 3 -5.03 27.75 18.76
C GLU A 3 -6.40 27.06 18.78
N ASP A 4 -7.26 27.40 19.74
CA ASP A 4 -8.63 26.88 19.82
C ASP A 4 -9.46 27.35 18.62
N LEU A 5 -9.29 28.59 18.17
CA LEU A 5 -9.93 29.13 16.98
C LEU A 5 -9.41 28.48 15.69
N LYS A 6 -8.09 28.26 15.56
CA LYS A 6 -7.50 27.52 14.44
C LYS A 6 -8.06 26.08 14.37
N THR A 7 -8.11 25.40 15.49
CA THR A 7 -8.66 24.04 15.59
C THR A 7 -10.15 24.02 15.22
N ALA A 8 -10.93 24.97 15.70
CA ALA A 8 -12.34 25.10 15.36
C ALA A 8 -12.56 25.34 13.86
N VAL A 9 -11.77 26.24 13.25
CA VAL A 9 -11.83 26.53 11.81
C VAL A 9 -11.41 25.31 10.99
N ALA A 10 -10.29 24.64 11.35
CA ALA A 10 -9.84 23.43 10.68
C ALA A 10 -10.89 22.33 10.74
N GLY A 11 -11.47 22.10 11.92
CA GLY A 11 -12.53 21.10 12.13
C GLY A 11 -13.81 21.43 11.34
N ALA A 12 -14.21 22.71 11.29
CA ALA A 12 -15.37 23.12 10.50
C ALA A 12 -15.15 22.92 8.99
N ARG A 13 -13.97 23.31 8.48
CA ARG A 13 -13.61 23.09 7.07
C ARG A 13 -13.60 21.61 6.71
N TRP A 14 -13.02 20.77 7.57
CA TRP A 14 -12.97 19.32 7.35
C TRP A 14 -14.38 18.70 7.31
N ARG A 15 -15.27 19.08 8.23
CA ARG A 15 -16.68 18.63 8.22
C ARG A 15 -17.40 19.07 6.95
N ALA A 16 -17.25 20.33 6.55
CA ALA A 16 -17.87 20.85 5.33
C ALA A 16 -17.39 20.10 4.08
N GLN A 17 -16.08 19.84 3.99
CA GLN A 17 -15.50 19.08 2.86
C GLN A 17 -16.02 17.65 2.78
N ARG A 18 -16.24 16.98 3.93
CA ARG A 18 -16.85 15.65 3.97
C ARG A 18 -18.29 15.65 3.47
N VAL A 19 -19.10 16.62 3.89
CA VAL A 19 -20.49 16.75 3.41
C VAL A 19 -20.52 16.96 1.90
N VAL A 20 -19.71 17.88 1.38
CA VAL A 20 -19.61 18.13 -0.06
C VAL A 20 -19.19 16.86 -0.82
N ASN A 21 -18.22 16.11 -0.30
CA ASN A 21 -17.78 14.86 -0.95
C ASN A 21 -18.89 13.80 -0.97
N THR A 22 -19.63 13.64 0.13
CA THR A 22 -20.73 12.67 0.21
C THR A 22 -21.86 13.02 -0.78
N GLU A 23 -22.24 14.29 -0.86
CA GLU A 23 -23.23 14.77 -1.83
C GLU A 23 -22.77 14.59 -3.27
N LEU A 24 -21.48 14.83 -3.53
CA LEU A 24 -20.90 14.62 -4.86
C LEU A 24 -20.93 13.14 -5.25
N LEU A 25 -20.61 12.23 -4.35
CA LEU A 25 -20.68 10.79 -4.61
C LEU A 25 -22.13 10.33 -4.82
N ALA A 26 -23.08 10.86 -4.05
CA ALA A 26 -24.50 10.58 -4.24
C ALA A 26 -24.99 11.04 -5.62
N LEU A 27 -24.58 12.23 -6.06
CA LEU A 27 -24.85 12.72 -7.40
C LEU A 27 -24.23 11.82 -8.48
N TYR A 28 -22.97 11.44 -8.31
CA TYR A 28 -22.28 10.58 -9.27
C TYR A 28 -22.93 9.20 -9.37
N TRP A 29 -23.39 8.67 -8.25
CA TRP A 29 -24.15 7.42 -8.23
C TRP A 29 -25.49 7.55 -9.00
N GLN A 30 -26.25 8.65 -8.77
CA GLN A 30 -27.52 8.92 -9.48
C GLN A 30 -27.32 9.06 -10.99
N LEU A 31 -26.28 9.76 -11.42
CA LEU A 31 -25.93 9.87 -12.85
C LEU A 31 -25.56 8.49 -13.42
N GLY A 32 -24.81 7.70 -12.68
CA GLY A 32 -24.44 6.34 -13.07
C GLY A 32 -25.64 5.41 -13.21
N GLU A 33 -26.58 5.45 -12.26
CA GLU A 33 -27.81 4.68 -12.29
C GLU A 33 -28.71 5.06 -13.47
N ALA A 34 -28.87 6.38 -13.73
CA ALA A 34 -29.62 6.87 -14.88
C ALA A 34 -29.04 6.38 -16.21
N ILE A 35 -27.70 6.35 -16.33
CA ILE A 35 -27.01 5.82 -17.52
C ILE A 35 -27.26 4.31 -17.65
N LEU A 36 -27.11 3.54 -16.56
CA LEU A 36 -27.35 2.09 -16.54
C LEU A 36 -28.78 1.73 -16.96
N GLY A 37 -29.77 2.38 -16.35
CA GLY A 37 -31.17 2.13 -16.64
C GLY A 37 -31.52 2.39 -18.10
N ARG A 38 -30.99 3.47 -18.68
CA ARG A 38 -31.21 3.78 -20.10
C ARG A 38 -30.46 2.87 -21.05
N GLN A 39 -29.27 2.42 -20.70
CA GLN A 39 -28.56 1.42 -21.51
C GLN A 39 -29.31 0.09 -21.58
N GLN A 40 -29.93 -0.33 -20.48
CA GLN A 40 -30.73 -1.55 -20.45
C GLN A 40 -32.06 -1.42 -21.23
N ALA A 41 -32.73 -0.25 -21.12
CA ALA A 41 -34.03 -0.02 -21.75
C ALA A 41 -33.92 0.31 -23.25
N GLU A 42 -32.92 1.05 -23.68
CA GLU A 42 -32.84 1.66 -25.00
C GLU A 42 -31.63 1.20 -25.84
N GLY A 43 -30.76 0.30 -25.29
CA GLY A 43 -29.59 -0.23 -26.00
C GLY A 43 -28.51 0.84 -26.27
N TRP A 44 -28.35 1.81 -25.37
CA TRP A 44 -27.41 2.94 -25.55
C TRP A 44 -25.96 2.50 -25.72
N GLY A 45 -25.37 2.82 -26.88
CA GLY A 45 -23.96 2.60 -27.14
C GLY A 45 -23.06 3.68 -26.53
N THR A 46 -21.75 3.50 -26.68
CA THR A 46 -20.70 4.39 -26.13
C THR A 46 -20.81 5.85 -26.63
N ARG A 47 -21.32 6.07 -27.84
CA ARG A 47 -21.53 7.40 -28.44
C ARG A 47 -22.51 8.28 -27.68
N VAL A 48 -23.50 7.66 -27.00
CA VAL A 48 -24.49 8.40 -26.20
C VAL A 48 -23.83 9.01 -24.96
N ILE A 49 -22.88 8.28 -24.32
CA ILE A 49 -22.14 8.79 -23.17
C ILE A 49 -21.21 9.96 -23.59
N GLU A 50 -20.65 9.94 -24.78
CA GLU A 50 -19.85 11.05 -25.33
C GLU A 50 -20.71 12.30 -25.48
N ARG A 51 -21.90 12.16 -26.08
CA ARG A 51 -22.82 13.27 -26.25
C ARG A 51 -23.33 13.80 -24.91
N LEU A 52 -23.71 12.90 -24.00
CA LEU A 52 -24.14 13.28 -22.65
C LEU A 52 -23.04 14.06 -21.90
N SER A 53 -21.79 13.63 -22.04
CA SER A 53 -20.65 14.36 -21.46
C SER A 53 -20.55 15.78 -22.01
N ALA A 54 -20.66 15.96 -23.33
CA ALA A 54 -20.60 17.27 -23.97
C ALA A 54 -21.77 18.17 -23.52
N ASP A 55 -22.98 17.64 -23.49
CA ASP A 55 -24.19 18.38 -23.10
C ASP A 55 -24.14 18.80 -21.63
N LEU A 56 -23.71 17.90 -20.74
CA LEU A 56 -23.53 18.21 -19.31
C LEU A 56 -22.44 19.24 -19.07
N GLN A 57 -21.31 19.16 -19.76
CA GLN A 57 -20.23 20.16 -19.63
C GLN A 57 -20.66 21.54 -20.17
N ALA A 58 -21.46 21.57 -21.23
CA ALA A 58 -22.01 22.82 -21.76
C ALA A 58 -23.05 23.43 -20.80
N ALA A 59 -23.90 22.61 -20.19
CA ALA A 59 -24.91 23.06 -19.20
C ALA A 59 -24.29 23.50 -17.87
N PHE A 60 -23.18 22.88 -17.46
CA PHE A 60 -22.52 23.14 -16.18
C PHE A 60 -21.02 23.41 -16.34
N PRO A 61 -20.61 24.53 -17.00
CA PRO A 61 -19.21 24.79 -17.36
C PRO A 61 -18.29 24.99 -16.15
N GLN A 62 -18.83 25.32 -14.99
CA GLN A 62 -18.08 25.47 -13.74
C GLN A 62 -17.91 24.15 -12.96
N MET A 63 -18.66 23.10 -13.34
CA MET A 63 -18.58 21.81 -12.66
C MET A 63 -17.54 20.91 -13.29
N ARG A 64 -16.55 20.51 -12.50
CA ARG A 64 -15.57 19.50 -12.90
C ARG A 64 -16.13 18.11 -12.66
N GLY A 65 -15.59 17.11 -13.39
CA GLY A 65 -15.93 15.70 -13.15
C GLY A 65 -16.99 15.13 -14.10
N LEU A 66 -17.48 15.90 -15.10
CA LEU A 66 -18.46 15.43 -16.07
C LEU A 66 -17.84 14.92 -17.39
N SER A 67 -16.55 14.52 -17.37
CA SER A 67 -15.89 13.95 -18.55
C SER A 67 -16.44 12.56 -18.88
N ARG A 68 -16.29 12.17 -20.16
CA ARG A 68 -16.67 10.83 -20.65
C ARG A 68 -16.15 9.70 -19.73
N SER A 69 -14.87 9.74 -19.39
CA SER A 69 -14.27 8.72 -18.51
C SER A 69 -14.93 8.68 -17.15
N ASN A 70 -15.24 9.83 -16.55
CA ASN A 70 -15.92 9.88 -15.27
C ASN A 70 -17.36 9.39 -15.35
N LEU A 71 -18.10 9.65 -16.42
CA LEU A 71 -19.43 9.08 -16.62
C LEU A 71 -19.41 7.52 -16.71
N PHE A 72 -18.36 6.96 -17.32
CA PHE A 72 -18.14 5.52 -17.29
C PHE A 72 -17.89 5.01 -15.86
N TYR A 73 -17.06 5.71 -15.08
CA TYR A 73 -16.85 5.35 -13.67
C TYR A 73 -18.10 5.50 -12.81
N MET A 74 -18.90 6.55 -13.03
CA MET A 74 -20.19 6.73 -12.35
C MET A 74 -21.13 5.55 -12.63
N ARG A 75 -21.23 5.13 -13.90
CA ARG A 75 -21.99 3.94 -14.29
C ARG A 75 -21.46 2.67 -13.61
N SER A 76 -20.13 2.49 -13.59
CA SER A 76 -19.51 1.32 -12.93
C SER A 76 -19.71 1.36 -11.42
N MET A 77 -19.73 2.53 -10.80
CA MET A 77 -20.04 2.73 -9.39
C MET A 77 -21.48 2.31 -9.07
N ALA A 78 -22.46 2.73 -9.87
CA ALA A 78 -23.85 2.34 -9.68
C ALA A 78 -24.07 0.84 -9.91
N ALA A 79 -23.32 0.22 -10.83
CA ALA A 79 -23.35 -1.23 -11.02
C ALA A 79 -22.71 -2.01 -9.85
N ALA A 80 -21.71 -1.42 -9.19
CA ALA A 80 -20.92 -2.07 -8.14
C ALA A 80 -21.52 -1.96 -6.74
N TRP A 81 -22.24 -0.88 -6.45
CA TRP A 81 -22.82 -0.59 -5.14
C TRP A 81 -24.26 -0.12 -5.23
N PRO A 82 -25.18 -0.65 -4.41
CA PRO A 82 -26.53 -0.11 -4.27
C PRO A 82 -26.47 1.28 -3.59
N ARG A 83 -27.54 2.05 -3.74
CA ARG A 83 -27.62 3.42 -3.22
C ARG A 83 -27.35 3.51 -1.71
N GLU A 84 -27.85 2.54 -0.97
CA GLU A 84 -27.71 2.45 0.48
C GLU A 84 -26.25 2.35 0.89
N ALA A 85 -25.42 1.67 0.10
CA ALA A 85 -23.99 1.54 0.36
C ALA A 85 -23.26 2.90 0.27
N ILE A 86 -23.69 3.78 -0.66
CA ILE A 86 -23.11 5.12 -0.79
C ILE A 86 -23.46 6.00 0.41
N VAL A 87 -24.62 5.80 1.01
CA VAL A 87 -25.05 6.59 2.17
C VAL A 87 -24.51 6.03 3.49
N GLN A 88 -24.42 4.72 3.63
CA GLN A 88 -24.18 4.05 4.92
C GLN A 88 -22.81 3.39 5.06
N GLN A 89 -22.16 3.02 3.96
CA GLN A 89 -20.89 2.29 3.98
C GLN A 89 -19.67 3.19 3.80
N ALA A 90 -18.50 2.61 4.04
CA ALA A 90 -17.21 3.30 3.94
C ALA A 90 -16.97 3.95 2.57
N VAL A 91 -17.44 3.32 1.48
CA VAL A 91 -17.26 3.85 0.11
C VAL A 91 -17.81 5.25 -0.07
N GLY A 92 -18.95 5.59 0.56
CA GLY A 92 -19.55 6.92 0.51
C GLY A 92 -18.76 8.01 1.25
N ARG A 93 -17.75 7.63 2.00
CA ARG A 93 -16.85 8.53 2.76
C ARG A 93 -15.51 8.74 2.05
N LEU A 94 -15.22 7.99 0.99
CA LEU A 94 -13.96 8.06 0.24
C LEU A 94 -13.98 9.21 -0.76
N PRO A 95 -12.83 9.84 -1.06
CA PRO A 95 -12.68 10.71 -2.22
C PRO A 95 -12.94 9.96 -3.52
N TRP A 96 -13.45 10.66 -4.56
CA TRP A 96 -13.73 10.06 -5.88
C TRP A 96 -12.55 9.26 -6.46
N GLY A 97 -11.32 9.77 -6.34
CA GLY A 97 -10.13 9.07 -6.83
C GLY A 97 -9.85 7.73 -6.15
N HIS A 98 -10.33 7.50 -4.91
CA HIS A 98 -10.26 6.20 -4.25
C HIS A 98 -11.31 5.24 -4.83
N VAL A 99 -12.52 5.73 -5.06
CA VAL A 99 -13.61 4.95 -5.67
C VAL A 99 -13.18 4.42 -7.03
N THR A 100 -12.53 5.26 -7.88
CA THR A 100 -12.02 4.83 -9.17
C THR A 100 -10.94 3.74 -9.05
N VAL A 101 -10.02 3.84 -8.07
CA VAL A 101 -9.02 2.80 -7.81
C VAL A 101 -9.67 1.47 -7.41
N LEU A 102 -10.66 1.50 -6.52
CA LEU A 102 -11.39 0.28 -6.12
C LEU A 102 -12.08 -0.39 -7.30
N LEU A 103 -12.67 0.40 -8.20
CA LEU A 103 -13.35 -0.11 -9.41
C LEU A 103 -12.36 -0.69 -10.44
N ASP A 104 -11.19 -0.06 -10.59
CA ASP A 104 -10.18 -0.48 -11.57
C ASP A 104 -9.44 -1.75 -11.15
N LYS A 105 -9.23 -1.93 -9.86
CA LYS A 105 -8.30 -2.94 -9.34
C LYS A 105 -8.98 -4.15 -8.71
N LEU A 106 -10.26 -4.04 -8.36
CA LEU A 106 -10.96 -5.09 -7.61
C LEU A 106 -12.27 -5.47 -8.30
N SER A 107 -12.47 -6.76 -8.53
CA SER A 107 -13.71 -7.31 -9.07
C SER A 107 -14.67 -7.76 -7.97
N GLU A 108 -14.14 -8.27 -6.86
CA GLU A 108 -14.91 -8.88 -5.79
C GLU A 108 -15.50 -7.83 -4.83
N PRO A 109 -16.82 -7.89 -4.55
CA PRO A 109 -17.48 -6.95 -3.64
C PRO A 109 -16.90 -6.96 -2.23
N GLY A 110 -16.51 -8.13 -1.71
CA GLY A 110 -15.91 -8.29 -0.39
C GLY A 110 -14.56 -7.59 -0.27
N GLU A 111 -13.70 -7.71 -1.29
CA GLU A 111 -12.41 -7.03 -1.34
C GLU A 111 -12.62 -5.51 -1.40
N ARG A 112 -13.54 -5.03 -2.25
CA ARG A 112 -13.87 -3.60 -2.32
C ARG A 112 -14.33 -3.04 -0.98
N ALA A 113 -15.18 -3.80 -0.25
CA ALA A 113 -15.65 -3.40 1.08
C ALA A 113 -14.50 -3.35 2.09
N PHE A 114 -13.61 -4.35 2.10
CA PHE A 114 -12.43 -4.39 2.97
C PHE A 114 -11.53 -3.16 2.76
N TYR A 115 -11.12 -2.91 1.50
CA TYR A 115 -10.22 -1.80 1.20
C TYR A 115 -10.88 -0.43 1.38
N ALA A 116 -12.18 -0.30 1.13
CA ALA A 116 -12.92 0.92 1.41
C ALA A 116 -12.96 1.23 2.91
N ALA A 117 -13.24 0.23 3.74
CA ALA A 117 -13.25 0.36 5.20
C ALA A 117 -11.86 0.74 5.73
N ALA A 118 -10.82 0.02 5.32
CA ALA A 118 -9.45 0.28 5.73
C ALA A 118 -8.97 1.68 5.29
N ALA A 119 -9.29 2.11 4.07
CA ALA A 119 -8.92 3.44 3.59
C ALA A 119 -9.57 4.58 4.37
N VAL A 120 -10.82 4.38 4.84
CA VAL A 120 -11.52 5.36 5.69
C VAL A 120 -10.97 5.34 7.12
N GLU A 121 -10.76 4.17 7.68
CA GLU A 121 -10.28 3.98 9.05
C GLU A 121 -8.88 4.54 9.23
N TYR A 122 -7.97 4.21 8.31
CA TYR A 122 -6.55 4.56 8.41
C TYR A 122 -6.18 5.83 7.65
N GLY A 123 -7.15 6.49 7.01
CA GLY A 123 -6.92 7.73 6.29
C GLY A 123 -5.95 7.60 5.11
N TRP A 124 -5.96 6.47 4.41
CA TRP A 124 -5.03 6.21 3.30
C TRP A 124 -5.18 7.24 2.18
N SER A 125 -4.05 7.67 1.64
CA SER A 125 -4.01 8.37 0.36
C SER A 125 -4.34 7.40 -0.78
N ARG A 126 -4.67 7.95 -1.97
CA ARG A 126 -4.91 7.12 -3.17
C ARG A 126 -3.74 6.18 -3.50
N ASN A 127 -2.51 6.65 -3.33
CA ASN A 127 -1.32 5.86 -3.62
C ASN A 127 -1.11 4.75 -2.59
N VAL A 128 -1.35 5.02 -1.30
CA VAL A 128 -1.30 4.01 -0.24
C VAL A 128 -2.38 2.94 -0.49
N LEU A 129 -3.61 3.34 -0.81
CA LEU A 129 -4.69 2.39 -1.15
C LEU A 129 -4.28 1.48 -2.33
N LEU A 130 -3.74 2.07 -3.40
CA LEU A 130 -3.28 1.30 -4.56
C LEU A 130 -2.19 0.31 -4.18
N HIS A 131 -1.17 0.75 -3.40
CA HIS A 131 -0.10 -0.11 -2.91
C HIS A 131 -0.64 -1.28 -2.07
N GLN A 132 -1.53 -1.03 -1.12
CA GLN A 132 -2.13 -2.06 -0.28
C GLN A 132 -2.97 -3.07 -1.07
N ILE A 133 -3.66 -2.63 -2.13
CA ILE A 133 -4.39 -3.52 -3.04
C ILE A 133 -3.42 -4.41 -3.81
N MET A 134 -2.36 -3.83 -4.40
CA MET A 134 -1.37 -4.58 -5.16
C MET A 134 -0.65 -5.62 -4.30
N ASN A 135 -0.38 -5.29 -3.04
CA ASN A 135 0.22 -6.19 -2.06
C ASN A 135 -0.79 -7.12 -1.39
N ARG A 136 -2.03 -7.19 -1.89
CA ARG A 136 -3.08 -8.11 -1.42
C ARG A 136 -3.27 -8.12 0.10
N LEU A 137 -3.26 -6.93 0.73
CA LEU A 137 -3.36 -6.82 2.20
C LEU A 137 -4.51 -7.65 2.79
N HIS A 138 -5.66 -7.74 2.10
CA HIS A 138 -6.83 -8.48 2.56
C HIS A 138 -6.58 -9.97 2.81
N THR A 139 -5.56 -10.57 2.18
CA THR A 139 -5.17 -11.97 2.41
C THR A 139 -4.06 -12.13 3.44
N ARG A 140 -3.33 -11.06 3.75
CA ARG A 140 -2.14 -11.08 4.63
C ARG A 140 -2.38 -10.56 6.04
N ALA A 141 -3.39 -9.70 6.20
CA ALA A 141 -3.71 -9.12 7.50
C ALA A 141 -4.16 -10.20 8.49
N GLY A 142 -3.51 -10.24 9.65
CA GLY A 142 -3.79 -11.21 10.70
C GLY A 142 -3.42 -12.67 10.38
N ALA A 143 -2.68 -12.91 9.30
CA ALA A 143 -2.42 -14.28 8.81
C ALA A 143 -1.24 -14.98 9.51
N ALA A 144 -0.34 -14.25 10.20
CA ALA A 144 0.84 -14.85 10.81
C ALA A 144 0.48 -15.87 11.91
N PRO A 145 1.08 -17.06 11.89
CA PRO A 145 0.97 -18.03 12.99
C PRO A 145 1.40 -17.38 14.31
N SER A 146 0.60 -17.56 15.35
CA SER A 146 0.87 -17.03 16.68
C SER A 146 0.39 -17.96 17.79
N ASN A 147 0.86 -17.73 19.03
CA ASN A 147 0.31 -18.34 20.24
C ASN A 147 -0.58 -17.38 21.03
N PHE A 148 -1.02 -16.26 20.45
CA PHE A 148 -1.75 -15.21 21.15
C PHE A 148 -3.01 -15.73 21.86
N ALA A 149 -3.75 -16.65 21.24
CA ALA A 149 -4.94 -17.25 21.83
C ALA A 149 -4.66 -18.01 23.14
N ALA A 150 -3.45 -18.54 23.31
CA ALA A 150 -3.02 -19.25 24.52
C ALA A 150 -2.32 -18.32 25.54
N ALA A 151 -1.60 -17.29 25.06
CA ALA A 151 -0.74 -16.45 25.88
C ALA A 151 -1.39 -15.14 26.33
N LEU A 152 -2.52 -14.74 25.72
CA LEU A 152 -3.21 -13.47 26.02
C LEU A 152 -4.69 -13.70 26.38
N PRO A 153 -5.31 -12.74 27.13
CA PRO A 153 -6.77 -12.69 27.25
C PRO A 153 -7.44 -12.60 25.86
N ALA A 154 -8.65 -13.15 25.72
CA ALA A 154 -9.32 -13.28 24.42
C ALA A 154 -9.41 -11.97 23.62
N ALA A 155 -9.81 -10.85 24.29
CA ALA A 155 -9.90 -9.54 23.63
C ALA A 155 -8.52 -9.03 23.15
N ASP A 156 -7.47 -9.22 23.94
CA ASP A 156 -6.10 -8.82 23.58
C ASP A 156 -5.51 -9.70 22.49
N SER A 157 -5.85 -10.99 22.49
CA SER A 157 -5.42 -11.96 21.48
C SER A 157 -5.91 -11.59 20.10
N GLU A 158 -7.20 -11.28 19.95
CA GLU A 158 -7.81 -10.89 18.69
C GLU A 158 -7.19 -9.58 18.15
N LEU A 159 -7.04 -8.58 19.04
CA LEU A 159 -6.39 -7.32 18.68
C LEU A 159 -4.92 -7.51 18.32
N ALA A 160 -4.16 -8.32 19.07
CA ALA A 160 -2.77 -8.61 18.76
C ALA A 160 -2.61 -9.29 17.40
N GLN A 161 -3.51 -10.23 17.05
CA GLN A 161 -3.49 -10.91 15.76
C GLN A 161 -3.64 -9.93 14.59
N GLN A 162 -4.46 -8.89 14.75
CA GLN A 162 -4.66 -7.86 13.72
C GLN A 162 -3.39 -7.03 13.42
N LEU A 163 -2.42 -7.00 14.34
CA LEU A 163 -1.13 -6.31 14.12
C LEU A 163 -0.16 -7.13 13.28
N THR A 164 -0.45 -8.39 13.03
CA THR A 164 0.44 -9.27 12.26
C THR A 164 0.07 -9.29 10.78
N ARG A 165 1.02 -9.61 9.94
CA ARG A 165 0.86 -9.90 8.50
C ARG A 165 1.68 -11.11 8.12
N ASP A 166 1.30 -11.77 7.03
CA ASP A 166 2.06 -12.89 6.53
C ASP A 166 1.77 -13.14 5.04
N PRO A 167 2.76 -13.01 4.17
CA PRO A 167 4.10 -12.45 4.45
C PRO A 167 4.07 -10.92 4.60
N TYR A 168 5.13 -10.36 5.22
CA TYR A 168 5.46 -8.94 5.08
C TYR A 168 6.09 -8.69 3.72
N VAL A 169 5.68 -7.61 3.05
CA VAL A 169 6.21 -7.21 1.73
C VAL A 169 7.20 -6.06 1.90
N LEU A 170 8.46 -6.33 1.65
CA LEU A 170 9.59 -5.42 1.80
C LEU A 170 10.17 -4.98 0.44
N ASP A 171 9.32 -4.86 -0.58
CA ASP A 171 9.67 -4.48 -1.96
C ASP A 171 10.28 -3.07 -2.09
N PHE A 172 10.07 -2.23 -1.08
CA PHE A 172 10.68 -0.90 -0.99
C PHE A 172 12.16 -0.92 -0.57
N LEU A 173 12.70 -2.10 -0.19
CA LEU A 173 14.11 -2.29 0.08
C LEU A 173 14.80 -2.74 -1.21
N ASP A 174 15.68 -1.92 -1.76
CA ASP A 174 16.47 -2.22 -2.95
C ASP A 174 17.58 -3.27 -2.65
N LEU A 175 17.24 -4.37 -1.97
CA LEU A 175 18.17 -5.44 -1.58
C LEU A 175 18.14 -6.54 -2.65
N THR A 176 19.26 -6.73 -3.34
CA THR A 176 19.38 -7.64 -4.52
C THR A 176 20.01 -9.00 -4.23
N ALA A 177 20.35 -9.34 -2.97
CA ALA A 177 20.97 -10.61 -2.61
C ALA A 177 20.83 -10.86 -1.10
N PRO A 178 21.19 -12.05 -0.57
CA PRO A 178 21.14 -12.32 0.86
C PRO A 178 22.02 -11.30 1.60
N ALA A 179 21.36 -10.25 2.09
CA ALA A 179 21.97 -9.23 2.93
C ALA A 179 22.24 -9.81 4.33
N ALA A 180 23.25 -9.30 5.03
CA ALA A 180 23.41 -9.62 6.43
C ALA A 180 22.24 -9.03 7.25
N GLU A 181 21.93 -9.61 8.40
CA GLU A 181 20.83 -9.17 9.29
C GLU A 181 20.92 -7.68 9.62
N ARG A 182 22.15 -7.19 9.88
CA ARG A 182 22.44 -5.76 10.12
C ARG A 182 22.15 -4.87 8.91
N ASP A 183 22.36 -5.36 7.69
CA ASP A 183 22.09 -4.60 6.46
C ASP A 183 20.58 -4.51 6.20
N LEU A 184 19.82 -5.59 6.44
CA LEU A 184 18.37 -5.60 6.39
C LEU A 184 17.78 -4.60 7.41
N GLU A 185 18.25 -4.66 8.64
CA GLU A 185 17.82 -3.75 9.71
C GLU A 185 18.12 -2.28 9.35
N ALA A 186 19.34 -2.00 8.86
CA ALA A 186 19.72 -0.65 8.45
C ALA A 186 18.87 -0.13 7.27
N ALA A 187 18.56 -1.00 6.29
CA ALA A 187 17.70 -0.67 5.15
C ALA A 187 16.26 -0.39 5.59
N LEU A 188 15.70 -1.19 6.51
CA LEU A 188 14.36 -0.95 7.08
C LEU A 188 14.27 0.41 7.78
N VAL A 189 15.28 0.78 8.56
CA VAL A 189 15.30 2.08 9.25
C VAL A 189 15.52 3.23 8.26
N ALA A 190 16.35 3.05 7.24
CA ALA A 190 16.52 4.05 6.18
C ALA A 190 15.21 4.30 5.39
N ARG A 191 14.34 3.30 5.30
CA ARG A 191 13.01 3.37 4.67
C ARG A 191 11.87 3.28 5.69
N LEU A 192 12.07 3.79 6.88
CA LEU A 192 11.15 3.64 8.03
C LEU A 192 9.70 4.01 7.70
N GLN A 193 9.48 5.05 6.90
CA GLN A 193 8.12 5.44 6.50
C GLN A 193 7.41 4.32 5.73
N ALA A 194 8.07 3.67 4.77
CA ALA A 194 7.51 2.56 4.01
C ALA A 194 7.32 1.33 4.91
N PHE A 195 8.26 1.07 5.80
CA PHE A 195 8.14 -0.03 6.77
C PHE A 195 6.99 0.16 7.75
N LEU A 196 6.76 1.38 8.26
CA LEU A 196 5.60 1.68 9.11
C LEU A 196 4.26 1.49 8.36
N LEU A 197 4.21 1.80 7.06
CA LEU A 197 3.04 1.51 6.22
C LEU A 197 2.82 0.00 6.06
N GLU A 198 3.90 -0.77 5.92
CA GLU A 198 3.82 -2.23 5.84
C GLU A 198 3.47 -2.85 7.20
N LEU A 199 3.99 -2.35 8.32
CA LEU A 199 3.57 -2.80 9.65
C LEU A 199 2.08 -2.55 9.90
N GLY A 200 1.56 -1.42 9.46
CA GLY A 200 0.14 -1.08 9.55
C GLY A 200 -0.16 0.12 10.44
N HIS A 201 -1.43 0.24 10.80
CA HIS A 201 -1.92 1.39 11.57
C HIS A 201 -1.44 1.37 13.03
N GLY A 202 -1.13 2.55 13.52
CA GLY A 202 -0.87 2.77 14.94
C GLY A 202 0.57 2.53 15.37
N PHE A 203 1.47 2.06 14.50
CA PHE A 203 2.86 1.83 14.86
C PHE A 203 3.64 3.14 14.96
N ALA A 204 4.33 3.32 16.09
CA ALA A 204 5.32 4.36 16.34
C ALA A 204 6.67 3.70 16.62
N PHE A 205 7.71 4.14 15.92
CA PHE A 205 9.06 3.62 16.11
C PHE A 205 9.69 4.21 17.38
N ILE A 206 10.18 3.33 18.27
CA ILE A 206 10.88 3.72 19.51
C ILE A 206 12.39 3.69 19.28
N GLY A 207 12.91 2.60 18.71
CA GLY A 207 14.35 2.47 18.53
C GLY A 207 14.76 1.23 17.76
N ARG A 208 16.00 1.31 17.25
CA ARG A 208 16.76 0.23 16.65
C ARG A 208 17.85 -0.18 17.61
N GLN A 209 18.17 -1.49 17.69
CA GLN A 209 19.17 -2.03 18.60
C GLN A 209 18.97 -1.46 20.01
N TYR A 210 17.69 -1.58 20.48
CA TYR A 210 17.33 -1.01 21.77
C TYR A 210 18.06 -1.75 22.89
N HIS A 211 19.06 -1.07 23.46
CA HIS A 211 19.97 -1.61 24.47
C HIS A 211 19.29 -1.70 25.85
N PHE A 212 19.51 -2.81 26.53
CA PHE A 212 19.24 -2.96 27.93
C PHE A 212 20.24 -3.92 28.57
N SER A 213 20.39 -3.84 29.90
CA SER A 213 21.31 -4.69 30.65
C SER A 213 20.56 -5.44 31.75
N VAL A 214 20.94 -6.70 31.97
CA VAL A 214 20.45 -7.52 33.07
C VAL A 214 21.66 -8.10 33.79
N ASP A 215 21.84 -7.71 35.04
CA ASP A 215 22.94 -8.15 35.91
C ASP A 215 24.36 -8.04 35.29
N GLY A 216 24.53 -7.09 34.37
CA GLY A 216 25.80 -6.81 33.69
C GLY A 216 25.93 -7.43 32.32
N ASP A 217 25.01 -8.26 31.88
CA ASP A 217 24.95 -8.75 30.51
C ASP A 217 24.14 -7.78 29.63
N ASP A 218 24.69 -7.44 28.46
CA ASP A 218 24.10 -6.51 27.52
C ASP A 218 23.28 -7.22 26.45
N PHE A 219 22.08 -6.69 26.19
CA PHE A 219 21.14 -7.19 25.19
C PHE A 219 20.64 -6.09 24.28
N TYR A 220 20.28 -6.47 23.06
CA TYR A 220 19.84 -5.54 22.03
C TYR A 220 18.61 -6.09 21.31
N VAL A 221 17.51 -5.33 21.36
CA VAL A 221 16.29 -5.61 20.57
C VAL A 221 16.48 -5.02 19.19
N ASP A 222 16.33 -5.79 18.12
CA ASP A 222 16.52 -5.29 16.75
C ASP A 222 15.68 -4.05 16.48
N LEU A 223 14.35 -4.15 16.61
CA LEU A 223 13.42 -3.03 16.42
C LEU A 223 12.35 -3.03 17.52
N LEU A 224 12.18 -1.92 18.19
CA LEU A 224 11.16 -1.70 19.20
C LEU A 224 10.14 -0.68 18.70
N PHE A 225 8.85 -1.04 18.79
CA PHE A 225 7.72 -0.18 18.44
C PHE A 225 6.74 -0.05 19.60
N PHE A 226 5.92 1.00 19.54
CA PHE A 226 4.71 1.14 20.33
C PHE A 226 3.51 1.28 19.39
N ASN A 227 2.52 0.42 19.53
CA ASN A 227 1.27 0.58 18.81
C ASN A 227 0.30 1.40 19.67
N TRP A 228 0.12 2.66 19.32
CA TRP A 228 -0.71 3.59 20.09
C TRP A 228 -2.21 3.30 19.97
N ALA A 229 -2.67 2.66 18.88
CA ALA A 229 -4.08 2.30 18.71
C ALA A 229 -4.52 1.18 19.65
N GLN A 230 -3.58 0.28 20.00
CA GLN A 230 -3.82 -0.81 20.95
C GLN A 230 -3.08 -0.61 22.28
N SER A 231 -2.39 0.52 22.46
CA SER A 231 -1.62 0.85 23.65
C SER A 231 -0.68 -0.28 24.11
N ARG A 232 0.13 -0.84 23.20
CA ARG A 232 1.06 -1.93 23.50
C ARG A 232 2.44 -1.78 22.85
N PHE A 233 3.45 -2.32 23.51
CA PHE A 233 4.76 -2.48 22.91
C PHE A 233 4.77 -3.67 21.94
N VAL A 234 5.54 -3.55 20.86
CA VAL A 234 5.76 -4.59 19.87
C VAL A 234 7.27 -4.72 19.65
N VAL A 235 7.79 -5.88 20.00
CA VAL A 235 9.19 -6.26 19.75
C VAL A 235 9.26 -6.96 18.42
N VAL A 236 10.09 -6.48 17.50
CA VAL A 236 10.31 -7.11 16.20
C VAL A 236 11.74 -7.58 16.12
N GLU A 237 11.93 -8.87 15.90
CA GLU A 237 13.21 -9.52 15.68
C GLU A 237 13.33 -9.94 14.23
N LEU A 238 14.48 -9.69 13.61
CA LEU A 238 14.75 -9.95 12.20
C LEU A 238 15.71 -11.14 12.04
N LYS A 239 15.41 -12.04 11.11
CA LYS A 239 16.30 -13.15 10.74
C LYS A 239 16.37 -13.27 9.22
N VAL A 240 17.56 -13.17 8.66
CA VAL A 240 17.77 -13.26 7.20
C VAL A 240 17.69 -14.70 6.66
N GLY A 241 17.67 -15.69 7.54
CA GLY A 241 17.51 -17.11 7.20
C GLY A 241 16.11 -17.63 7.47
N GLY A 242 15.93 -18.93 7.24
CA GLY A 242 14.71 -19.64 7.61
C GLY A 242 14.51 -19.72 9.12
N PHE A 243 13.25 -19.91 9.52
CA PHE A 243 12.85 -20.03 10.92
C PHE A 243 13.61 -21.17 11.64
N ARG A 244 14.04 -20.87 12.88
CA ARG A 244 14.61 -21.84 13.83
C ARG A 244 13.94 -21.68 15.20
N PRO A 245 13.68 -22.81 15.91
CA PRO A 245 13.01 -22.79 17.22
C PRO A 245 13.72 -21.95 18.30
N ASP A 246 15.05 -21.87 18.26
CA ASP A 246 15.88 -21.12 19.20
C ASP A 246 15.62 -19.60 19.14
N TYR A 247 15.17 -19.06 18.01
CA TYR A 247 14.82 -17.63 17.86
C TYR A 247 13.66 -17.20 18.75
N LEU A 248 12.69 -18.10 19.03
CA LEU A 248 11.59 -17.80 19.94
C LEU A 248 12.04 -17.65 21.39
N GLY A 249 13.10 -18.33 21.79
CA GLY A 249 13.70 -18.16 23.11
C GLY A 249 14.24 -16.76 23.33
N GLN A 250 15.01 -16.26 22.36
CA GLN A 250 15.55 -14.90 22.35
C GLN A 250 14.43 -13.86 22.33
N LEU A 251 13.50 -13.96 21.37
CA LEU A 251 12.38 -13.04 21.25
C LEU A 251 11.49 -13.05 22.51
N GLY A 252 11.22 -14.22 23.07
CA GLY A 252 10.44 -14.38 24.29
C GLY A 252 11.08 -13.69 25.50
N PHE A 253 12.40 -13.76 25.63
CA PHE A 253 13.16 -13.05 26.65
C PHE A 253 13.04 -11.53 26.47
N TYR A 254 13.16 -11.01 25.26
CA TYR A 254 13.00 -9.59 24.97
C TYR A 254 11.59 -9.08 25.28
N VAL A 255 10.57 -9.84 24.86
CA VAL A 255 9.16 -9.51 25.18
C VAL A 255 8.94 -9.46 26.69
N ALA A 256 9.45 -10.45 27.44
CA ALA A 256 9.31 -10.50 28.90
C ALA A 256 10.00 -9.30 29.58
N TRP A 257 11.20 -8.93 29.10
CA TRP A 257 11.92 -7.77 29.64
C TRP A 257 11.17 -6.46 29.35
N VAL A 258 10.72 -6.23 28.12
CA VAL A 258 9.95 -5.05 27.72
C VAL A 258 8.63 -4.98 28.52
N ASP A 259 7.93 -6.10 28.68
CA ASP A 259 6.69 -6.17 29.46
C ASP A 259 6.90 -5.86 30.94
N GLY A 260 8.04 -6.27 31.50
CA GLY A 260 8.38 -6.05 32.90
C GLY A 260 8.93 -4.66 33.22
N ASN A 261 9.62 -4.02 32.26
CA ASN A 261 10.40 -2.80 32.51
C ASN A 261 9.88 -1.54 31.80
N LEU A 262 9.25 -1.67 30.63
CA LEU A 262 8.76 -0.51 29.87
C LEU A 262 7.24 -0.38 29.89
N ARG A 263 6.53 -1.49 30.07
CA ARG A 263 5.08 -1.49 30.09
C ARG A 263 4.53 -0.90 31.40
N ASP A 264 3.65 0.06 31.31
CA ASP A 264 2.73 0.45 32.38
C ASP A 264 1.51 -0.47 32.35
N ARG A 265 1.36 -1.35 33.35
CA ARG A 265 0.31 -2.38 33.39
C ARG A 265 -1.11 -1.82 33.49
N ASP A 266 -1.25 -0.60 34.00
CA ASP A 266 -2.56 0.05 34.16
C ASP A 266 -3.03 0.73 32.88
N ARG A 267 -2.09 1.02 31.94
CA ARG A 267 -2.36 1.78 30.73
C ARG A 267 -2.14 1.01 29.44
N HIS A 268 -1.24 0.02 29.47
CA HIS A 268 -0.80 -0.67 28.28
C HIS A 268 -1.26 -2.13 28.29
N ALA A 269 -1.76 -2.58 27.16
CA ALA A 269 -2.00 -3.99 26.90
C ALA A 269 -0.67 -4.78 26.90
N PRO A 270 -0.71 -6.11 27.07
CA PRO A 270 0.49 -6.94 27.09
C PRO A 270 1.37 -6.75 25.85
N THR A 271 2.69 -6.72 26.07
CA THR A 271 3.70 -6.66 25.00
C THR A 271 3.65 -7.91 24.14
N ILE A 272 3.82 -7.77 22.83
CA ILE A 272 3.92 -8.90 21.91
C ILE A 272 5.24 -8.90 21.14
N GLY A 273 5.66 -10.09 20.68
CA GLY A 273 6.82 -10.26 19.80
C GLY A 273 6.42 -10.73 18.41
N ILE A 274 7.07 -10.21 17.40
CA ILE A 274 6.95 -10.63 16.00
C ILE A 274 8.34 -11.00 15.49
N LEU A 275 8.52 -12.29 15.10
CA LEU A 275 9.70 -12.74 14.42
C LEU A 275 9.48 -12.66 12.91
N LEU A 276 10.35 -11.93 12.21
CA LEU A 276 10.36 -11.86 10.75
C LEU A 276 11.52 -12.72 10.22
N CYS A 277 11.23 -13.70 9.35
CA CYS A 277 12.22 -14.59 8.76
C CYS A 277 12.01 -14.75 7.24
N ALA A 278 13.05 -15.18 6.52
CA ALA A 278 13.01 -15.31 5.06
C ALA A 278 12.29 -16.60 4.58
N GLY A 279 11.76 -17.39 5.49
CA GLY A 279 11.00 -18.59 5.19
C GLY A 279 10.86 -19.49 6.42
N ARG A 280 9.86 -20.36 6.42
CA ARG A 280 9.55 -21.20 7.56
C ARG A 280 8.92 -22.54 7.15
N ASN A 281 8.96 -23.48 8.09
CA ASN A 281 8.12 -24.68 8.05
C ASN A 281 6.99 -24.50 9.08
N ASP A 282 5.75 -24.43 8.62
CA ASP A 282 4.58 -24.12 9.46
C ASP A 282 4.38 -25.13 10.60
N ASN A 283 4.74 -26.42 10.39
CA ASN A 283 4.65 -27.41 11.46
C ASN A 283 5.69 -27.15 12.55
N VAL A 284 6.93 -26.80 12.17
CA VAL A 284 7.99 -26.47 13.15
C VAL A 284 7.59 -25.22 13.93
N VAL A 285 7.09 -24.18 13.25
CA VAL A 285 6.60 -22.96 13.90
C VAL A 285 5.48 -23.26 14.88
N ARG A 286 4.49 -24.06 14.48
CA ARG A 286 3.35 -24.43 15.34
C ARG A 286 3.79 -25.10 16.63
N TYR A 287 4.69 -26.09 16.54
CA TYR A 287 5.19 -26.79 17.74
C TYR A 287 6.05 -25.87 18.60
N SER A 288 6.84 -25.00 18.00
CA SER A 288 7.69 -24.06 18.74
C SER A 288 6.86 -23.01 19.48
N LEU A 289 5.83 -22.45 18.83
CA LEU A 289 4.90 -21.50 19.45
C LEU A 289 4.08 -22.13 20.58
N ALA A 290 3.69 -23.40 20.45
CA ALA A 290 2.97 -24.12 21.51
C ALA A 290 3.79 -24.26 22.80
N GLY A 291 5.11 -24.27 22.72
CA GLY A 291 6.02 -24.31 23.88
C GLY A 291 6.41 -22.95 24.43
N ALA A 292 6.06 -21.85 23.75
CA ALA A 292 6.43 -20.50 24.16
C ALA A 292 5.42 -19.92 25.16
N SER A 293 5.92 -19.33 26.26
CA SER A 293 5.09 -18.67 27.27
C SER A 293 4.79 -17.20 26.94
N ALA A 294 5.70 -16.52 26.26
CA ALA A 294 5.50 -15.15 25.80
C ALA A 294 4.54 -15.09 24.59
N PRO A 295 3.76 -14.00 24.42
CA PRO A 295 2.89 -13.85 23.26
C PRO A 295 3.69 -13.50 22.01
N LEU A 296 3.87 -14.48 21.11
CA LEU A 296 4.72 -14.41 19.94
C LEU A 296 3.97 -14.74 18.65
N ALA A 297 4.38 -14.12 17.56
CA ALA A 297 4.00 -14.45 16.20
C ALA A 297 5.25 -14.66 15.34
N VAL A 298 5.14 -15.52 14.32
CA VAL A 298 6.19 -15.77 13.32
C VAL A 298 5.63 -15.46 11.95
N ALA A 299 6.30 -14.60 11.20
CA ALA A 299 5.89 -14.22 9.86
C ALA A 299 7.05 -14.34 8.89
N ASP A 300 6.74 -14.70 7.65
CA ASP A 300 7.68 -14.57 6.56
C ASP A 300 7.75 -13.14 6.06
N TYR A 301 8.84 -12.78 5.41
CA TYR A 301 8.93 -11.59 4.60
C TYR A 301 9.39 -11.92 3.18
N THR A 302 8.99 -11.09 2.24
CA THR A 302 9.38 -11.18 0.83
C THR A 302 9.76 -9.80 0.30
N TYR A 303 10.70 -9.78 -0.64
CA TYR A 303 11.05 -8.56 -1.40
C TYR A 303 10.24 -8.42 -2.68
N ASP A 304 9.42 -9.41 -3.02
CA ASP A 304 8.66 -9.48 -4.25
C ASP A 304 7.15 -9.41 -4.01
N THR A 305 6.48 -8.55 -4.78
CA THR A 305 5.03 -8.43 -4.81
C THR A 305 4.36 -9.44 -5.75
N LEU A 306 5.13 -10.10 -6.63
CA LEU A 306 4.60 -10.96 -7.67
C LEU A 306 4.61 -12.43 -7.28
N PRO A 307 3.51 -13.17 -7.52
CA PRO A 307 3.49 -14.62 -7.40
C PRO A 307 4.57 -15.28 -8.25
N GLU A 308 5.12 -16.40 -7.81
CA GLU A 308 6.23 -17.11 -8.45
C GLU A 308 5.95 -17.40 -9.95
N ARG A 309 4.71 -17.75 -10.30
CA ARG A 309 4.27 -17.94 -11.70
C ARG A 309 4.32 -16.66 -12.57
N GLU A 310 4.10 -15.50 -11.97
CA GLU A 310 4.16 -14.22 -12.68
C GLU A 310 5.61 -13.72 -12.78
N ARG A 311 6.46 -14.12 -11.83
CA ARG A 311 7.89 -13.83 -11.81
C ARG A 311 8.64 -14.56 -12.93
N GLU A 312 8.27 -15.81 -13.24
CA GLU A 312 8.82 -16.58 -14.35
C GLU A 312 8.50 -15.97 -15.73
N LEU A 313 7.46 -15.15 -15.83
CA LEU A 313 7.06 -14.46 -17.06
C LEU A 313 7.77 -13.10 -17.24
N LEU A 314 8.46 -12.60 -16.22
CA LEU A 314 9.21 -11.35 -16.30
C LEU A 314 10.60 -11.61 -16.89
N PRO A 315 11.08 -10.73 -17.79
CA PRO A 315 12.45 -10.81 -18.25
C PRO A 315 13.41 -10.64 -17.07
N THR A 316 14.40 -11.53 -16.99
CA THR A 316 15.45 -11.46 -15.97
C THR A 316 16.25 -10.17 -16.07
N ALA A 317 16.90 -9.75 -14.98
CA ALA A 317 17.76 -8.56 -15.00
C ALA A 317 18.83 -8.59 -16.11
N ALA A 318 19.34 -9.77 -16.44
CA ALA A 318 20.27 -9.98 -17.56
C ALA A 318 19.60 -9.73 -18.92
N GLN A 319 18.36 -10.15 -19.12
CA GLN A 319 17.58 -9.90 -20.34
C GLN A 319 17.22 -8.42 -20.49
N LEU A 320 16.87 -7.74 -19.39
CA LEU A 320 16.61 -6.30 -19.38
C LEU A 320 17.88 -5.49 -19.67
N GLN A 321 19.04 -5.88 -19.13
CA GLN A 321 20.33 -5.26 -19.48
C GLN A 321 20.66 -5.42 -20.95
N THR A 322 20.38 -6.56 -21.56
CA THR A 322 20.60 -6.79 -22.99
C THR A 322 19.73 -5.88 -23.85
N VAL A 323 18.46 -5.66 -23.46
CA VAL A 323 17.53 -4.76 -24.16
C VAL A 323 17.99 -3.30 -24.05
N VAL A 324 18.45 -2.89 -22.86
CA VAL A 324 18.97 -1.51 -22.64
C VAL A 324 20.25 -1.27 -23.44
N VAL A 325 21.17 -2.24 -23.50
CA VAL A 325 22.42 -2.14 -24.27
C VAL A 325 22.13 -2.10 -25.78
N THR A 326 21.22 -2.93 -26.28
CA THR A 326 20.82 -2.92 -27.72
C THR A 326 20.09 -1.62 -28.07
N ALA A 327 19.22 -1.09 -27.20
CA ALA A 327 18.56 0.20 -27.45
C ALA A 327 19.57 1.37 -27.44
N SER A 328 20.56 1.35 -26.56
CA SER A 328 21.62 2.37 -26.47
C SER A 328 22.54 2.33 -27.69
N THR A 329 22.89 1.13 -28.20
CA THR A 329 23.71 0.96 -29.41
C THR A 329 22.97 1.40 -30.68
N ALA A 330 21.65 1.12 -30.76
CA ALA A 330 20.83 1.58 -31.87
C ALA A 330 20.66 3.10 -31.89
N ALA A 331 20.54 3.74 -30.73
CA ALA A 331 20.49 5.20 -30.59
C ALA A 331 21.84 5.86 -30.99
N SER A 332 22.96 5.23 -30.62
CA SER A 332 24.31 5.71 -30.98
C SER A 332 24.59 5.59 -32.48
N THR A 333 24.17 4.52 -33.17
CA THR A 333 24.31 4.35 -34.61
C THR A 333 23.39 5.27 -35.42
N ALA A 334 22.22 5.63 -34.90
CA ALA A 334 21.33 6.62 -35.51
C ALA A 334 21.89 8.04 -35.43
N SER A 335 22.63 8.38 -34.36
CA SER A 335 23.26 9.69 -34.18
C SER A 335 24.49 9.88 -35.06
N THR A 336 25.24 8.82 -35.41
CA THR A 336 26.41 8.90 -36.32
C THR A 336 26.01 8.96 -37.77
N ALA A 337 24.82 8.52 -38.18
CA ALA A 337 24.31 8.64 -39.53
C ALA A 337 23.78 10.03 -39.92
N SER A 338 23.51 10.88 -38.89
CA SER A 338 23.00 12.27 -39.08
C SER A 338 24.10 13.33 -39.26
N THR A 339 25.40 12.96 -39.18
CA THR A 339 26.54 13.90 -39.37
C THR A 339 27.23 13.83 -40.71
N ALA A 340 26.70 13.05 -41.69
CA ALA A 340 27.14 13.13 -43.06
C ALA A 340 26.40 14.30 -43.73
N GLY A 341 27.08 15.44 -43.87
CA GLY A 341 26.58 16.64 -44.52
C GLY A 341 26.28 16.45 -45.98
N PRO A 342 25.44 17.30 -46.59
CA PRO A 342 25.04 17.16 -47.98
C PRO A 342 26.19 17.52 -48.95
N ALA A 343 26.52 16.57 -49.80
CA ALA A 343 27.41 16.77 -50.92
C ALA A 343 26.78 17.71 -51.96
N ASP A 344 27.55 18.68 -52.35
CA ASP A 344 27.65 19.45 -53.58
C ASP A 344 26.43 19.41 -54.54
N ARG A 345 25.71 20.53 -54.60
CA ARG A 345 24.79 20.82 -55.73
C ARG A 345 25.54 21.62 -56.75
N PRO A 346 25.50 21.26 -58.10
CA PRO A 346 26.04 22.09 -59.14
C PRO A 346 25.19 23.37 -59.33
N GLU A 347 25.88 24.47 -59.52
CA GLU A 347 25.29 25.78 -59.84
C GLU A 347 24.46 25.74 -61.17
N PRO A 348 23.36 26.49 -61.27
CA PRO A 348 22.62 26.67 -62.45
C PRO A 348 23.29 27.72 -63.34
N ASP A 349 23.50 27.31 -64.64
CA ASP A 349 23.97 28.13 -65.76
C ASP A 349 23.24 29.47 -65.92
N VAL A 350 24.03 30.52 -66.02
CA VAL A 350 23.57 31.89 -66.32
C VAL A 350 23.43 32.03 -67.83
N LEU A 351 22.22 32.21 -68.34
CA LEU A 351 21.98 32.69 -69.67
C LEU A 351 21.96 34.23 -69.75
N PRO A 352 22.60 34.85 -70.76
CA PRO A 352 22.69 36.30 -70.83
C PRO A 352 21.52 36.94 -71.59
N GLY A 353 21.10 38.07 -71.04
CA GLY A 353 20.63 39.24 -71.80
C GLY A 353 19.31 39.17 -72.51
N VAL A 354 18.36 40.06 -72.15
CA VAL A 354 17.69 40.99 -73.13
C VAL A 354 17.35 42.28 -72.38
N GLN A 355 17.83 43.37 -72.93
CA GLN A 355 17.45 44.76 -72.63
C GLN A 355 15.96 45.03 -72.95
N ARG A 356 15.26 45.66 -72.08
CA ARG A 356 14.53 46.96 -72.24
C ARG A 356 13.83 47.32 -70.93
#